data_3ce78e5af45ec6c6980b1110edffc1b6
#
_entry.id   3ce78e5af45ec6c6980b1110edffc1b6
#
_cell.length_a   1.000
_cell.length_b   1.000
_cell.length_c   1.000
_cell.angle_alpha   90.00
_cell.angle_beta   90.00
_cell.angle_gamma   90.00
#
_symmetry.space_group_name_H-M   'P 1'
#
loop_
_entity.id
_entity.type
_entity.pdbx_description
1 polymer ?
#
loop_
_entity_poly.entity_id
_entity_poly.type
_entity_poly.pdbx_seq_one_letter_code
_entity_poly.pdbx_strand_id
1 'polypeptide(L)'
;MPEQEERIRTIAGYLLKNNVRLILSAPPEVTIFVKAAVLHAFIDASIMIRNSAGQAIVALLGCLEPKNWPEALEQLVTMLDSQELDRQEVSTIFFSYFSSCTSLHDRVVDLASGPTPNKACVRVLALFAAVNRAYQSTSID
;
A
#
# COMPACT_ATOMS: atom_id res chain seq x y z
N MET A 1 7.33 -5.91 26.64
CA MET A 1 8.15 -6.86 25.88
C MET A 1 8.03 -6.60 24.40
N PRO A 2 9.14 -6.59 23.66
CA PRO A 2 9.10 -6.25 22.23
C PRO A 2 8.19 -7.16 21.41
N GLU A 3 8.16 -8.46 21.72
CA GLU A 3 7.33 -9.42 20.99
C GLU A 3 5.84 -9.17 21.20
N GLN A 4 5.44 -8.77 22.39
CA GLN A 4 4.06 -8.45 22.70
C GLN A 4 3.65 -7.16 22.00
N GLU A 5 4.54 -6.17 21.98
CA GLU A 5 4.31 -4.92 21.27
C GLU A 5 4.14 -5.16 19.78
N GLU A 6 4.96 -6.02 19.18
CA GLU A 6 4.86 -6.38 17.77
C GLU A 6 3.50 -7.01 17.46
N ARG A 7 3.02 -7.92 18.31
CA ARG A 7 1.71 -8.56 18.12
C ARG A 7 0.58 -7.54 18.19
N ILE A 8 0.65 -6.64 19.17
CA ILE A 8 -0.38 -5.60 19.35
C ILE A 8 -0.43 -4.69 18.12
N ARG A 9 0.72 -4.26 17.64
CA ARG A 9 0.82 -3.40 16.45
C ARG A 9 0.33 -4.10 15.20
N THR A 10 0.64 -5.39 15.04
CA THR A 10 0.19 -6.20 13.92
C THR A 10 -1.34 -6.33 13.92
N ILE A 11 -1.91 -6.63 15.08
CA ILE A 11 -3.37 -6.74 15.23
C ILE A 11 -4.04 -5.38 14.96
N ALA A 12 -3.44 -4.30 15.45
CA ALA A 12 -3.96 -2.95 15.20
C ALA A 12 -4.07 -2.66 13.71
N GLY A 13 -3.09 -3.06 12.91
CA GLY A 13 -3.12 -2.89 11.45
C GLY A 13 -4.29 -3.65 10.81
N TYR A 14 -4.52 -4.89 11.24
CA TYR A 14 -5.65 -5.67 10.73
C TYR A 14 -7.00 -5.10 11.16
N LEU A 15 -7.09 -4.56 12.38
CA LEU A 15 -8.31 -3.88 12.82
C LEU A 15 -8.58 -2.63 11.99
N LEU A 16 -7.55 -1.87 11.66
CA LEU A 16 -7.68 -0.71 10.78
C LEU A 16 -8.20 -1.14 9.40
N LYS A 17 -7.62 -2.18 8.83
CA LYS A 17 -8.03 -2.72 7.54
C LYS A 17 -9.52 -3.07 7.53
N ASN A 18 -10.00 -3.70 8.59
CA ASN A 18 -11.38 -4.18 8.67
C ASN A 18 -12.39 -3.07 9.04
N ASN A 19 -11.92 -1.90 9.45
CA ASN A 19 -12.77 -0.80 9.91
C ASN A 19 -12.51 0.51 9.17
N VAL A 20 -12.06 0.42 7.93
CA VAL A 20 -11.68 1.60 7.13
C VAL A 20 -12.82 2.60 7.01
N ARG A 21 -14.04 2.12 6.76
CA ARG A 21 -15.20 3.00 6.60
C ARG A 21 -15.49 3.82 7.86
N LEU A 22 -15.33 3.20 9.03
CA LEU A 22 -15.50 3.91 10.31
C LEU A 22 -14.42 4.99 10.49
N ILE A 23 -13.18 4.66 10.11
CA ILE A 23 -12.07 5.61 10.21
C ILE A 23 -12.31 6.80 9.28
N LEU A 24 -12.75 6.56 8.06
CA LEU A 24 -12.97 7.62 7.08
C LEU A 24 -14.19 8.49 7.42
N SER A 25 -15.13 7.98 8.21
CA SER A 25 -16.26 8.76 8.70
C SER A 25 -15.96 9.49 10.00
N ALA A 26 -14.79 9.26 10.60
CA ALA A 26 -14.35 9.96 11.80
C ALA A 26 -13.90 11.39 11.47
N PRO A 27 -13.67 12.25 12.49
CA PRO A 27 -13.14 13.59 12.24
C PRO A 27 -11.83 13.56 11.45
N PRO A 28 -11.54 14.61 10.65
CA PRO A 28 -10.34 14.62 9.79
C PRO A 28 -9.03 14.37 10.53
N GLU A 29 -8.92 14.76 11.78
CA GLU A 29 -7.71 14.55 12.58
C GLU A 29 -7.40 13.06 12.74
N VAL A 30 -8.43 12.23 12.87
CA VAL A 30 -8.28 10.78 12.99
C VAL A 30 -7.72 10.20 11.70
N THR A 31 -8.27 10.60 10.57
CA THR A 31 -7.82 10.13 9.27
C THR A 31 -6.37 10.53 9.00
N ILE A 32 -6.01 11.77 9.31
CA ILE A 32 -4.63 12.26 9.15
C ILE A 32 -3.68 11.44 10.01
N PHE A 33 -4.05 11.19 11.27
CA PHE A 33 -3.24 10.41 12.19
C PHE A 33 -3.05 8.97 11.68
N VAL A 34 -4.13 8.32 11.25
CA VAL A 34 -4.10 6.93 10.78
C VAL A 34 -3.24 6.82 9.52
N LYS A 35 -3.39 7.72 8.56
CA LYS A 35 -2.57 7.73 7.34
C LYS A 35 -1.08 7.79 7.68
N ALA A 36 -0.69 8.71 8.55
CA ALA A 36 0.70 8.85 8.96
C ALA A 36 1.20 7.61 9.69
N ALA A 37 0.38 7.06 10.58
CA ALA A 37 0.75 5.89 11.38
C ALA A 37 0.97 4.65 10.51
N VAL A 38 0.10 4.39 9.52
CA VAL A 38 0.25 3.21 8.67
C VAL A 38 1.45 3.34 7.73
N LEU A 39 1.74 4.54 7.22
CA LEU A 39 2.94 4.76 6.42
C LEU A 39 4.20 4.54 7.23
N HIS A 40 4.22 5.00 8.48
CA HIS A 40 5.35 4.78 9.37
C HIS A 40 5.53 3.29 9.67
N ALA A 41 4.45 2.58 9.91
CA ALA A 41 4.49 1.14 10.16
C ALA A 41 4.94 0.34 8.93
N PHE A 42 4.72 0.87 7.75
CA PHE A 42 5.10 0.19 6.50
C PHE A 42 6.62 0.15 6.28
N ILE A 43 7.38 0.96 7.01
CA ILE A 43 8.85 0.94 6.99
C ILE A 43 9.45 0.36 8.27
N ASP A 44 8.65 -0.30 9.09
CA ASP A 44 9.09 -0.92 10.34
C ASP A 44 10.08 -2.06 10.09
N ALA A 45 10.91 -2.34 11.07
CA ALA A 45 11.87 -3.44 10.99
C ALA A 45 11.19 -4.81 10.98
N SER A 46 9.99 -4.93 11.57
CA SER A 46 9.23 -6.18 11.64
C SER A 46 8.46 -6.42 10.35
N ILE A 47 8.67 -7.57 9.72
CA ILE A 47 7.93 -7.96 8.52
C ILE A 47 6.44 -8.15 8.82
N MET A 48 6.09 -8.61 10.02
CA MET A 48 4.69 -8.78 10.41
C MET A 48 3.96 -7.44 10.47
N ILE A 49 4.62 -6.43 11.03
CA ILE A 49 4.06 -5.07 11.09
C ILE A 49 3.95 -4.47 9.69
N ARG A 50 4.99 -4.65 8.85
CA ARG A 50 4.96 -4.14 7.47
C ARG A 50 3.81 -4.76 6.67
N ASN A 51 3.62 -6.07 6.77
CA ASN A 51 2.54 -6.77 6.06
C ASN A 51 1.16 -6.27 6.50
N SER A 52 0.97 -6.12 7.80
CA SER A 52 -0.28 -5.62 8.37
C SER A 52 -0.55 -4.19 7.90
N ALA A 53 0.47 -3.33 7.96
CA ALA A 53 0.36 -1.95 7.49
C ALA A 53 0.07 -1.87 5.99
N GLY A 54 0.72 -2.72 5.20
CA GLY A 54 0.47 -2.78 3.76
C GLY A 54 -0.98 -3.11 3.42
N GLN A 55 -1.56 -4.05 4.13
CA GLN A 55 -2.97 -4.39 3.95
C GLN A 55 -3.90 -3.24 4.34
N ALA A 56 -3.57 -2.52 5.41
CA ALA A 56 -4.34 -1.35 5.81
C ALA A 56 -4.24 -0.23 4.77
N ILE A 57 -3.06 -0.01 4.20
CA ILE A 57 -2.86 0.99 3.14
C ILE A 57 -3.70 0.66 1.91
N VAL A 58 -3.71 -0.60 1.47
CA VAL A 58 -4.53 -1.02 0.32
C VAL A 58 -6.01 -0.78 0.60
N ALA A 59 -6.48 -1.12 1.79
CA ALA A 59 -7.88 -0.91 2.17
C ALA A 59 -8.24 0.57 2.18
N LEU A 60 -7.36 1.42 2.70
CA LEU A 60 -7.57 2.87 2.70
C LEU A 60 -7.58 3.44 1.29
N LEU A 61 -6.64 3.02 0.44
CA LEU A 61 -6.59 3.46 -0.96
C LEU A 61 -7.82 2.99 -1.75
N GLY A 62 -8.39 1.85 -1.39
CA GLY A 62 -9.61 1.37 -2.02
C GLY A 62 -10.82 2.26 -1.74
N CYS A 63 -10.82 2.98 -0.62
CA CYS A 63 -11.89 3.88 -0.24
C CYS A 63 -11.58 5.35 -0.52
N LEU A 64 -10.28 5.71 -0.51
CA LEU A 64 -9.81 7.04 -0.86
C LEU A 64 -9.35 7.04 -2.32
N GLU A 65 -9.53 8.18 -3.00
CA GLU A 65 -8.89 8.32 -4.31
C GLU A 65 -7.38 8.47 -4.12
N PRO A 66 -6.54 7.81 -4.97
CA PRO A 66 -5.09 7.92 -4.85
C PRO A 66 -4.55 9.35 -4.85
N LYS A 67 -5.21 10.26 -5.59
CA LYS A 67 -4.82 11.68 -5.63
C LYS A 67 -4.96 12.36 -4.27
N ASN A 68 -5.80 11.83 -3.38
CA ASN A 68 -6.00 12.36 -2.03
C ASN A 68 -4.99 11.83 -1.02
N TRP A 69 -4.14 10.90 -1.44
CA TRP A 69 -3.09 10.33 -0.58
C TRP A 69 -1.82 10.05 -1.39
N PRO A 70 -1.19 11.09 -1.95
CA PRO A 70 0.00 10.91 -2.78
C PRO A 70 1.19 10.34 -2.02
N GLU A 71 1.29 10.59 -0.72
CA GLU A 71 2.39 10.09 0.12
C GLU A 71 2.46 8.57 0.11
N ALA A 72 1.31 7.89 0.08
CA ALA A 72 1.26 6.42 0.04
C ALA A 72 1.88 5.90 -1.26
N LEU A 73 1.55 6.50 -2.39
CA LEU A 73 2.09 6.09 -3.69
C LEU A 73 3.58 6.36 -3.78
N GLU A 74 4.03 7.52 -3.28
CA GLU A 74 5.44 7.88 -3.28
C GLU A 74 6.26 6.92 -2.42
N GLN A 75 5.76 6.58 -1.24
CA GLN A 75 6.45 5.65 -0.35
C GLN A 75 6.50 4.25 -0.94
N LEU A 76 5.43 3.81 -1.59
CA LEU A 76 5.40 2.52 -2.26
C LEU A 76 6.46 2.45 -3.35
N VAL A 77 6.57 3.49 -4.17
CA VAL A 77 7.58 3.57 -5.24
C VAL A 77 8.99 3.54 -4.64
N THR A 78 9.21 4.29 -3.56
CA THR A 78 10.50 4.31 -2.87
C THR A 78 10.89 2.91 -2.37
N MET A 79 9.94 2.18 -1.81
CA MET A 79 10.19 0.83 -1.31
C MET A 79 10.48 -0.16 -2.43
N LEU A 80 9.81 -0.02 -3.58
CA LEU A 80 10.05 -0.87 -4.74
C LEU A 80 11.42 -0.62 -5.35
N ASP A 81 11.92 0.60 -5.27
CA ASP A 81 13.26 0.94 -5.74
C ASP A 81 14.33 0.51 -4.73
N SER A 82 13.94 0.06 -3.54
CA SER A 82 14.87 -0.35 -2.50
C SER A 82 15.58 -1.64 -2.88
N GLN A 83 16.87 -1.72 -2.52
CA GLN A 83 17.69 -2.92 -2.70
C GLN A 83 17.46 -3.93 -1.58
N GLU A 84 16.70 -3.59 -0.56
CA GLU A 84 16.42 -4.48 0.55
C GLU A 84 15.33 -5.48 0.16
N LEU A 85 15.68 -6.78 0.19
CA LEU A 85 14.80 -7.87 -0.22
C LEU A 85 13.46 -7.86 0.53
N ASP A 86 13.50 -7.62 1.85
CA ASP A 86 12.28 -7.62 2.66
C ASP A 86 11.29 -6.56 2.20
N ARG A 87 11.79 -5.38 1.86
CA ARG A 87 10.93 -4.29 1.37
C ARG A 87 10.35 -4.60 0.01
N GLN A 88 11.14 -5.22 -0.87
CA GLN A 88 10.65 -5.67 -2.18
C GLN A 88 9.58 -6.74 -2.02
N GLU A 89 9.77 -7.67 -1.09
CA GLU A 89 8.80 -8.72 -0.81
C GLU A 89 7.46 -8.14 -0.34
N VAL A 90 7.50 -7.20 0.59
CA VAL A 90 6.29 -6.53 1.08
C VAL A 90 5.60 -5.76 -0.04
N SER A 91 6.37 -5.09 -0.90
CA SER A 91 5.84 -4.37 -2.04
C SER A 91 5.18 -5.32 -3.04
N THR A 92 5.74 -6.51 -3.24
CA THR A 92 5.15 -7.54 -4.09
C THR A 92 3.80 -7.99 -3.52
N ILE A 93 3.73 -8.22 -2.22
CA ILE A 93 2.47 -8.57 -1.54
C ILE A 93 1.46 -7.43 -1.70
N PHE A 94 1.89 -6.18 -1.51
CA PHE A 94 1.05 -5.01 -1.70
C PHE A 94 0.45 -5.00 -3.12
N PHE A 95 1.26 -5.25 -4.14
CA PHE A 95 0.79 -5.29 -5.52
C PHE A 95 -0.17 -6.45 -5.79
N SER A 96 -0.02 -7.57 -5.10
CA SER A 96 -0.99 -8.66 -5.19
C SER A 96 -2.37 -8.21 -4.73
N TYR A 97 -2.44 -7.51 -3.59
CA TYR A 97 -3.69 -6.93 -3.11
C TYR A 97 -4.21 -5.84 -4.03
N PHE A 98 -3.32 -5.01 -4.52
CA PHE A 98 -3.67 -3.93 -5.45
C PHE A 98 -4.31 -4.46 -6.72
N SER A 99 -3.77 -5.54 -7.29
CA SER A 99 -4.30 -6.15 -8.52
C SER A 99 -5.69 -6.78 -8.32
N SER A 100 -6.00 -7.19 -7.09
CA SER A 100 -7.31 -7.76 -6.79
C SER A 100 -8.39 -6.68 -6.54
N CYS A 101 -7.99 -5.42 -6.41
CA CYS A 101 -8.92 -4.31 -6.24
C CYS A 101 -9.04 -3.53 -7.56
N THR A 102 -9.98 -3.94 -8.41
CA THR A 102 -10.19 -3.35 -9.73
C THR A 102 -10.44 -1.85 -9.68
N SER A 103 -11.21 -1.40 -8.69
CA SER A 103 -11.55 0.01 -8.52
C SER A 103 -10.29 0.87 -8.29
N LEU A 104 -9.38 0.40 -7.45
CA LEU A 104 -8.13 1.12 -7.17
C LEU A 104 -7.24 1.14 -8.42
N HIS A 105 -7.11 0.01 -9.09
CA HIS A 105 -6.33 -0.12 -10.32
C HIS A 105 -6.83 0.88 -11.37
N ASP A 106 -8.13 0.94 -11.60
CA ASP A 106 -8.74 1.83 -12.59
C ASP A 106 -8.48 3.31 -12.26
N ARG A 107 -8.56 3.67 -10.99
CA ARG A 107 -8.28 5.05 -10.54
C ARG A 107 -6.82 5.44 -10.79
N VAL A 108 -5.90 4.52 -10.52
CA VAL A 108 -4.47 4.77 -10.77
C VAL A 108 -4.21 4.92 -12.28
N VAL A 109 -4.83 4.07 -13.10
CA VAL A 109 -4.72 4.17 -14.57
C VAL A 109 -5.23 5.52 -15.05
N ASP A 110 -6.38 5.97 -14.55
CA ASP A 110 -6.95 7.26 -14.94
C ASP A 110 -6.01 8.42 -14.59
N LEU A 111 -5.41 8.41 -13.41
CA LEU A 111 -4.49 9.46 -12.99
C LEU A 111 -3.17 9.42 -13.77
N ALA A 112 -2.77 8.26 -14.25
CA ALA A 112 -1.55 8.12 -15.06
C ALA A 112 -1.77 8.51 -16.53
N SER A 113 -3.01 8.46 -17.02
CA SER A 113 -3.36 8.62 -18.43
C SER A 113 -3.94 9.99 -18.79
N GLY A 114 -4.17 10.87 -17.83
CA GLY A 114 -4.78 12.17 -18.07
C GLY A 114 -3.85 13.17 -18.77
N PRO A 115 -4.37 14.38 -19.08
CA PRO A 115 -3.56 15.41 -19.73
C PRO A 115 -2.41 15.92 -18.87
N THR A 116 -2.53 15.77 -17.55
CA THR A 116 -1.44 16.03 -16.60
C THR A 116 -1.20 14.75 -15.78
N PRO A 117 -0.46 13.76 -16.35
CA PRO A 117 -0.28 12.48 -15.68
C PRO A 117 0.41 12.64 -14.32
N ASN A 118 -0.11 11.93 -13.32
CA ASN A 118 0.52 11.85 -12.01
C ASN A 118 1.77 10.95 -12.13
N LYS A 119 2.95 11.50 -11.87
CA LYS A 119 4.21 10.78 -12.04
C LYS A 119 4.31 9.55 -11.15
N ALA A 120 3.82 9.64 -9.91
CA ALA A 120 3.84 8.50 -8.99
C ALA A 120 2.94 7.37 -9.51
N CYS A 121 1.76 7.69 -10.04
CA CYS A 121 0.86 6.70 -10.62
C CYS A 121 1.46 6.03 -11.86
N VAL A 122 2.14 6.79 -12.71
CA VAL A 122 2.84 6.23 -13.88
C VAL A 122 3.89 5.23 -13.44
N ARG A 123 4.70 5.56 -12.44
CA ARG A 123 5.73 4.66 -11.92
C ARG A 123 5.12 3.42 -11.26
N VAL A 124 4.05 3.57 -10.50
CA VAL A 124 3.35 2.44 -9.89
C VAL A 124 2.88 1.46 -10.96
N LEU A 125 2.26 1.95 -12.03
CA LEU A 125 1.80 1.10 -13.12
C LEU A 125 2.94 0.40 -13.85
N ALA A 126 4.04 1.11 -14.09
CA ALA A 126 5.22 0.53 -14.74
C ALA A 126 5.81 -0.59 -13.89
N LEU A 127 5.93 -0.38 -12.59
CA LEU A 127 6.46 -1.39 -11.66
C LEU A 127 5.49 -2.56 -11.51
N PHE A 128 4.20 -2.28 -11.46
CA PHE A 128 3.17 -3.33 -11.43
C PHE A 128 3.26 -4.22 -12.67
N ALA A 129 3.40 -3.62 -13.85
CA ALA A 129 3.55 -4.38 -15.09
C ALA A 129 4.82 -5.23 -15.09
N ALA A 130 5.93 -4.72 -14.57
CA ALA A 130 7.19 -5.46 -14.46
C ALA A 130 7.06 -6.65 -13.50
N VAL A 131 6.45 -6.45 -12.34
CA VAL A 131 6.23 -7.51 -11.36
C VAL A 131 5.30 -8.57 -11.93
N ASN A 132 4.24 -8.15 -12.59
CA ASN A 132 3.28 -9.07 -13.20
C ASN A 132 3.93 -9.92 -14.30
N ARG A 133 4.78 -9.33 -15.14
CA ARG A 133 5.53 -10.08 -16.18
C ARG A 133 6.48 -11.09 -15.55
N ALA A 134 7.19 -10.71 -14.50
CA ALA A 134 8.10 -11.62 -13.81
C ALA A 134 7.33 -12.80 -13.21
N TYR A 135 6.17 -12.53 -12.61
CA TYR A 135 5.33 -13.58 -12.05
C TYR A 135 4.81 -14.53 -13.11
N GLN A 136 4.36 -14.00 -14.26
CA GLN A 136 3.88 -14.83 -15.37
C GLN A 136 4.99 -15.70 -15.97
N SER A 137 6.21 -15.18 -16.06
CA SER A 137 7.32 -15.95 -16.62
C SER A 137 7.75 -17.11 -15.72
N THR A 138 7.50 -17.03 -14.40
CA THR A 138 7.79 -18.12 -13.48
C THR A 138 6.68 -19.16 -13.40
N SER A 139 5.49 -18.85 -13.87
CA SER A 139 4.34 -19.76 -13.82
C SER A 139 4.14 -20.58 -15.09
N ILE A 140 4.98 -20.40 -16.11
CA ILE A 140 4.87 -21.11 -17.40
C ILE A 140 5.76 -22.37 -17.38
N ASP A 141 5.51 -23.27 -16.48
CA ASP A 141 6.20 -24.56 -16.52
C ASP A 141 5.21 -25.72 -16.63
#